data_bc75ec216a3d7c5fd287bac166873a39
#
_entry.id   bc75ec216a3d7c5fd287bac166873a39
#
_cell.length_a   1.000
_cell.length_b   1.000
_cell.length_c   1.000
_cell.angle_alpha   90.00
_cell.angle_beta   90.00
_cell.angle_gamma   90.00
#
_symmetry.space_group_name_H-M   'P 1'
#
loop_
_entity.id
_entity.type
_entity.pdbx_description
1 polymer ?
#
loop_
_entity_poly.entity_id
_entity_poly.type
_entity_poly.pdbx_seq_one_letter_code
_entity_poly.pdbx_strand_id
1 'polypeptide(L)'
;MDGRRLWRIDLGPNVRSGAATTNFLVFDFDGDGCAEICCKTGDGTVDGLGHRIGDAQADWRTWDKKSPTYGKIVNGPEYLTVFEGRTGKELDSKEYIPTRYPLDGWGGVGGNCGNDNTGGRSDRFTAGVAFLDGKTPSPIMVRGWYGRTVVAAWTFTNGALKHTWTFDSAAPGWEAYSGMGNHSVTVADFDGDGCDEICVGAMTVDHDGKGLFTTGLRHGDALHAGRFIPSRQGMQVFGVHENEGDNEIVKCTPAVAMFDGATGEIIWQDGL
;
A
#
# COMPACT_ATOMS: atom_id res chain seq x y z
N MET A 1 -18.98 -23.18 6.99
CA MET A 1 -19.26 -22.22 5.89
C MET A 1 -19.71 -23.05 4.69
N ASP A 2 -20.84 -22.67 4.08
CA ASP A 2 -21.47 -23.41 2.99
C ASP A 2 -21.15 -22.84 1.58
N GLY A 3 -20.31 -21.78 1.52
CA GLY A 3 -19.92 -21.12 0.29
C GLY A 3 -21.01 -20.24 -0.34
N ARG A 4 -22.11 -19.99 0.36
CA ARG A 4 -23.19 -19.14 -0.14
C ARG A 4 -22.72 -17.68 -0.19
N ARG A 5 -22.90 -17.01 -1.35
CA ARG A 5 -22.67 -15.58 -1.48
C ARG A 5 -23.66 -14.80 -0.61
N LEU A 6 -23.18 -13.94 0.27
CA LEU A 6 -23.99 -13.07 1.10
C LEU A 6 -24.39 -11.79 0.36
N TRP A 7 -23.41 -11.13 -0.25
CA TRP A 7 -23.55 -9.87 -1.00
C TRP A 7 -22.46 -9.74 -2.06
N ARG A 8 -22.44 -8.66 -2.77
CA ARG A 8 -21.41 -8.30 -3.76
C ARG A 8 -21.19 -6.81 -3.77
N ILE A 9 -19.94 -6.37 -3.76
CA ILE A 9 -19.53 -5.02 -4.11
C ILE A 9 -19.10 -5.04 -5.58
N ASP A 10 -19.62 -4.11 -6.39
CA ASP A 10 -19.21 -3.92 -7.76
C ASP A 10 -18.39 -2.62 -7.85
N LEU A 11 -17.07 -2.74 -8.06
CA LEU A 11 -16.17 -1.59 -8.09
C LEU A 11 -16.43 -0.63 -9.26
N GLY A 12 -17.24 -1.06 -10.24
CA GLY A 12 -17.66 -0.22 -11.35
C GLY A 12 -16.58 0.02 -12.41
N PRO A 13 -16.86 0.92 -13.39
CA PRO A 13 -15.96 1.14 -14.52
C PRO A 13 -14.76 2.01 -14.22
N ASN A 14 -14.74 2.71 -13.07
CA ASN A 14 -13.76 3.75 -12.76
C ASN A 14 -12.69 3.31 -11.77
N VAL A 15 -12.62 2.01 -11.45
CA VAL A 15 -11.54 1.40 -10.68
C VAL A 15 -10.74 0.47 -11.57
N ARG A 16 -9.43 0.73 -11.69
CA ARG A 16 -8.53 -0.20 -12.36
C ARG A 16 -8.45 -1.48 -11.55
N SER A 17 -8.70 -2.63 -12.16
CA SER A 17 -8.63 -3.93 -11.52
C SER A 17 -7.30 -4.64 -11.81
N GLY A 18 -6.84 -5.42 -10.84
CA GLY A 18 -5.61 -6.21 -10.93
C GLY A 18 -5.00 -6.42 -9.55
N ALA A 19 -4.14 -7.42 -9.42
CA ALA A 19 -3.53 -7.79 -8.14
C ALA A 19 -2.79 -6.62 -7.45
N ALA A 20 -2.12 -5.80 -8.24
CA ALA A 20 -1.36 -4.64 -7.74
C ALA A 20 -2.17 -3.33 -7.67
N THR A 21 -3.46 -3.34 -8.04
CA THR A 21 -4.25 -2.11 -8.23
C THR A 21 -5.52 -2.05 -7.39
N THR A 22 -5.93 -3.17 -6.78
CA THR A 22 -7.21 -3.30 -6.07
C THR A 22 -7.03 -4.12 -4.79
N ASN A 23 -6.23 -3.63 -3.86
CA ASN A 23 -6.06 -4.27 -2.57
C ASN A 23 -7.24 -3.95 -1.67
N PHE A 24 -7.59 -4.88 -0.80
CA PHE A 24 -8.62 -4.71 0.20
C PHE A 24 -8.18 -5.33 1.52
N LEU A 25 -8.67 -4.76 2.61
CA LEU A 25 -8.48 -5.25 3.97
C LEU A 25 -9.80 -5.81 4.48
N VAL A 26 -9.72 -6.88 5.26
CA VAL A 26 -10.85 -7.45 6.00
C VAL A 26 -10.44 -7.57 7.45
N PHE A 27 -10.99 -6.72 8.29
CA PHE A 27 -10.65 -6.69 9.70
C PHE A 27 -11.78 -6.05 10.51
N ASP A 28 -11.91 -6.38 11.78
CA ASP A 28 -12.82 -5.72 12.73
C ASP A 28 -12.17 -4.40 13.17
N PHE A 29 -12.46 -3.31 12.42
CA PHE A 29 -11.84 -2.01 12.64
C PHE A 29 -12.48 -1.21 13.78
N ASP A 30 -13.74 -1.49 14.14
CA ASP A 30 -14.46 -0.74 15.18
C ASP A 30 -14.67 -1.55 16.48
N GLY A 31 -14.27 -2.82 16.47
CA GLY A 31 -14.30 -3.69 17.65
C GLY A 31 -15.69 -4.26 17.99
N ASP A 32 -16.61 -4.32 17.01
CA ASP A 32 -17.96 -4.84 17.21
C ASP A 32 -18.05 -6.38 17.12
N GLY A 33 -16.93 -7.04 16.79
CA GLY A 33 -16.84 -8.49 16.61
C GLY A 33 -17.18 -8.95 15.18
N CYS A 34 -17.38 -8.03 14.24
CA CYS A 34 -17.63 -8.32 12.84
C CYS A 34 -16.64 -7.54 11.98
N ALA A 35 -16.01 -8.20 11.03
CA ALA A 35 -15.05 -7.53 10.17
C ALA A 35 -15.74 -6.61 9.17
N GLU A 36 -15.13 -5.46 8.90
CA GLU A 36 -15.39 -4.58 7.78
C GLU A 36 -14.49 -4.93 6.60
N ILE A 37 -14.85 -4.40 5.44
CA ILE A 37 -13.98 -4.39 4.26
C ILE A 37 -13.56 -2.95 4.01
N CYS A 38 -12.25 -2.70 3.94
CA CYS A 38 -11.69 -1.41 3.58
C CYS A 38 -10.93 -1.53 2.26
N CYS A 39 -11.32 -0.75 1.25
CA CYS A 39 -10.64 -0.78 -0.05
C CYS A 39 -10.77 0.53 -0.83
N LYS A 40 -9.95 0.66 -1.88
CA LYS A 40 -10.06 1.75 -2.84
C LYS A 40 -11.30 1.57 -3.70
N THR A 41 -12.08 2.64 -3.88
CA THR A 41 -13.24 2.72 -4.75
C THR A 41 -13.15 3.93 -5.68
N GLY A 42 -14.13 4.12 -6.54
CA GLY A 42 -14.26 5.24 -7.46
C GLY A 42 -15.71 5.54 -7.77
N ASP A 43 -15.94 6.57 -8.58
CA ASP A 43 -17.28 6.90 -9.06
C ASP A 43 -17.98 5.69 -9.69
N GLY A 44 -19.24 5.50 -9.33
CA GLY A 44 -20.07 4.41 -9.84
C GLY A 44 -19.84 3.06 -9.16
N THR A 45 -18.98 2.95 -8.12
CA THR A 45 -18.93 1.75 -7.28
C THR A 45 -20.29 1.49 -6.64
N VAL A 46 -20.74 0.22 -6.61
CA VAL A 46 -22.03 -0.18 -6.05
C VAL A 46 -21.79 -1.05 -4.83
N ASP A 47 -22.36 -0.67 -3.71
CA ASP A 47 -22.27 -1.40 -2.45
C ASP A 47 -23.15 -2.68 -2.43
N GLY A 48 -23.09 -3.43 -1.34
CA GLY A 48 -23.85 -4.67 -1.18
C GLY A 48 -25.37 -4.50 -1.13
N LEU A 49 -25.87 -3.29 -0.90
CA LEU A 49 -27.30 -2.94 -0.89
C LEU A 49 -27.76 -2.24 -2.18
N GLY A 50 -26.85 -2.00 -3.13
CA GLY A 50 -27.16 -1.37 -4.41
C GLY A 50 -27.00 0.16 -4.41
N HIS A 51 -26.45 0.78 -3.35
CA HIS A 51 -26.15 2.20 -3.33
C HIS A 51 -24.89 2.48 -4.16
N ARG A 52 -24.82 3.65 -4.76
CA ARG A 52 -23.68 4.06 -5.60
C ARG A 52 -22.83 5.10 -4.89
N ILE A 53 -21.53 4.89 -4.92
CA ILE A 53 -20.52 5.79 -4.39
C ILE A 53 -20.17 6.79 -5.48
N GLY A 54 -20.06 8.08 -5.14
CA GLY A 54 -19.68 9.14 -6.05
C GLY A 54 -20.69 9.38 -7.18
N ASP A 55 -20.18 9.80 -8.34
CA ASP A 55 -21.02 10.06 -9.51
C ASP A 55 -21.37 8.75 -10.25
N ALA A 56 -22.64 8.38 -10.21
CA ALA A 56 -23.17 7.17 -10.83
C ALA A 56 -23.09 7.16 -12.37
N GLN A 57 -22.90 8.32 -13.01
CA GLN A 57 -22.88 8.47 -14.47
C GLN A 57 -21.46 8.71 -15.02
N ALA A 58 -20.46 8.88 -14.15
CA ALA A 58 -19.11 9.15 -14.58
C ALA A 58 -18.48 7.94 -15.29
N ASP A 59 -17.73 8.22 -16.35
CA ASP A 59 -16.85 7.28 -17.02
C ASP A 59 -15.49 7.95 -17.27
N TRP A 60 -14.53 7.65 -16.43
CA TRP A 60 -13.19 8.23 -16.43
C TRP A 60 -12.20 7.48 -17.34
N ARG A 61 -12.64 6.45 -18.06
CA ARG A 61 -11.79 5.73 -19.01
C ARG A 61 -11.43 6.63 -20.18
N THR A 62 -10.20 6.57 -20.62
CA THR A 62 -9.74 7.31 -21.80
C THR A 62 -10.24 6.64 -23.08
N TRP A 63 -11.12 7.29 -23.82
CA TRP A 63 -11.73 6.74 -25.04
C TRP A 63 -11.08 7.22 -26.34
N ASP A 64 -10.07 8.10 -26.29
CA ASP A 64 -9.28 8.46 -27.46
C ASP A 64 -8.37 7.29 -27.87
N LYS A 65 -8.69 6.64 -28.96
CA LYS A 65 -7.93 5.49 -29.52
C LYS A 65 -6.48 5.81 -29.87
N LYS A 66 -6.12 7.09 -30.03
CA LYS A 66 -4.76 7.56 -30.31
C LYS A 66 -3.96 7.80 -29.01
N SER A 67 -4.62 7.85 -27.88
CA SER A 67 -3.97 8.07 -26.60
C SER A 67 -3.21 6.79 -26.16
N PRO A 68 -2.00 6.92 -25.59
CA PRO A 68 -1.30 5.79 -24.95
C PRO A 68 -2.02 5.27 -23.71
N THR A 69 -3.03 6.00 -23.24
CA THR A 69 -3.87 5.63 -22.10
C THR A 69 -5.25 5.12 -22.51
N TYR A 70 -5.47 4.79 -23.79
CA TYR A 70 -6.76 4.27 -24.26
C TYR A 70 -7.26 3.11 -23.38
N GLY A 71 -8.50 3.22 -22.91
CA GLY A 71 -9.13 2.25 -22.01
C GLY A 71 -8.64 2.28 -20.56
N LYS A 72 -7.61 3.08 -20.24
CA LYS A 72 -7.11 3.22 -18.86
C LYS A 72 -7.88 4.31 -18.12
N ILE A 73 -7.85 4.20 -16.79
CA ILE A 73 -8.40 5.18 -15.86
C ILE A 73 -7.22 5.92 -15.24
N VAL A 74 -6.86 7.05 -15.80
CA VAL A 74 -5.75 7.92 -15.36
C VAL A 74 -6.25 9.25 -14.80
N ASN A 75 -7.55 9.40 -14.68
CA ASN A 75 -8.24 10.59 -14.19
C ASN A 75 -9.43 10.22 -13.30
N GLY A 76 -10.11 11.20 -12.73
CA GLY A 76 -11.26 11.01 -11.85
C GLY A 76 -10.89 10.85 -10.39
N PRO A 77 -11.89 10.95 -9.49
CA PRO A 77 -11.70 10.80 -8.06
C PRO A 77 -11.40 9.34 -7.69
N GLU A 78 -10.67 9.18 -6.61
CA GLU A 78 -10.44 7.90 -5.93
C GLU A 78 -10.88 8.07 -4.48
N TYR A 79 -11.51 7.05 -3.94
CA TYR A 79 -11.95 7.04 -2.54
C TYR A 79 -11.36 5.86 -1.80
N LEU A 80 -11.17 6.00 -0.48
CA LEU A 80 -11.04 4.90 0.46
C LEU A 80 -12.40 4.69 1.11
N THR A 81 -12.95 3.50 0.99
CA THR A 81 -14.28 3.16 1.49
C THR A 81 -14.23 2.01 2.47
N VAL A 82 -15.00 2.12 3.54
CA VAL A 82 -15.27 1.02 4.48
C VAL A 82 -16.69 0.52 4.26
N PHE A 83 -16.82 -0.80 4.18
CA PHE A 83 -18.09 -1.49 4.02
C PHE A 83 -18.33 -2.43 5.19
N GLU A 84 -19.60 -2.52 5.64
CA GLU A 84 -20.04 -3.47 6.64
C GLU A 84 -19.88 -4.92 6.13
N GLY A 85 -19.19 -5.76 6.86
CA GLY A 85 -18.93 -7.14 6.44
C GLY A 85 -20.16 -8.04 6.35
N ARG A 86 -21.24 -7.74 7.06
CA ARG A 86 -22.46 -8.54 7.04
C ARG A 86 -23.32 -8.33 5.79
N THR A 87 -23.38 -7.10 5.30
CA THR A 87 -24.29 -6.69 4.22
C THR A 87 -23.59 -6.14 2.99
N GLY A 88 -22.30 -5.76 3.12
CA GLY A 88 -21.55 -5.02 2.11
C GLY A 88 -22.01 -3.56 1.97
N LYS A 89 -22.80 -3.02 2.92
CA LYS A 89 -23.25 -1.63 2.94
C LYS A 89 -22.04 -0.69 3.10
N GLU A 90 -22.01 0.40 2.35
CA GLU A 90 -21.07 1.50 2.59
C GLU A 90 -21.30 2.10 3.98
N LEU A 91 -20.24 2.20 4.78
CA LEU A 91 -20.25 2.85 6.09
C LEU A 91 -19.70 4.27 6.01
N ASP A 92 -18.57 4.47 5.34
CA ASP A 92 -17.99 5.80 5.09
C ASP A 92 -17.02 5.74 3.89
N SER A 93 -16.92 6.86 3.20
CA SER A 93 -15.98 7.08 2.09
C SER A 93 -15.27 8.42 2.24
N LYS A 94 -13.96 8.43 2.02
CA LYS A 94 -13.12 9.63 2.00
C LYS A 94 -12.29 9.68 0.73
N GLU A 95 -11.83 10.87 0.34
CA GLU A 95 -10.84 10.99 -0.73
C GLU A 95 -9.62 10.13 -0.42
N TYR A 96 -9.14 9.39 -1.43
CA TYR A 96 -7.98 8.52 -1.28
C TYR A 96 -6.69 9.33 -1.14
N ILE A 97 -5.92 9.05 -0.11
CA ILE A 97 -4.61 9.66 0.14
C ILE A 97 -3.51 8.61 -0.06
N PRO A 98 -2.47 8.94 -0.84
CA PRO A 98 -2.31 10.15 -1.64
C PRO A 98 -3.09 10.10 -2.94
N THR A 99 -3.39 11.26 -3.50
CA THR A 99 -3.90 11.36 -4.89
C THR A 99 -2.89 10.80 -5.88
N ARG A 100 -3.37 10.36 -7.06
CA ARG A 100 -2.49 9.87 -8.15
C ARG A 100 -1.59 10.96 -8.76
N TYR A 101 -1.86 12.21 -8.48
CA TYR A 101 -1.15 13.31 -9.12
C TYR A 101 0.08 13.79 -8.34
N PRO A 102 1.13 14.29 -9.06
CA PRO A 102 1.24 14.27 -10.51
C PRO A 102 1.39 12.84 -11.04
N LEU A 103 0.73 12.50 -12.15
CA LEU A 103 0.68 11.14 -12.68
C LEU A 103 2.08 10.61 -13.06
N ASP A 104 2.95 11.49 -13.53
CA ASP A 104 4.34 11.22 -13.89
C ASP A 104 5.35 11.38 -12.73
N GLY A 105 4.87 11.57 -11.50
CA GLY A 105 5.70 11.79 -10.31
C GLY A 105 6.07 10.53 -9.51
N TRP A 106 5.75 9.34 -9.98
CA TRP A 106 5.87 8.11 -9.19
C TRP A 106 7.08 7.25 -9.50
N GLY A 107 7.83 7.54 -10.57
CA GLY A 107 9.08 6.85 -10.91
C GLY A 107 10.25 7.30 -10.05
N GLY A 108 10.46 8.60 -9.96
CA GLY A 108 11.37 9.25 -9.02
C GLY A 108 12.85 8.87 -9.12
N VAL A 109 13.65 9.54 -8.30
CA VAL A 109 15.08 9.26 -8.15
C VAL A 109 15.25 7.92 -7.45
N GLY A 110 16.12 7.09 -8.00
CA GLY A 110 16.35 5.76 -7.47
C GLY A 110 15.26 4.75 -7.79
N GLY A 111 14.19 5.20 -8.48
CA GLY A 111 13.18 4.31 -9.00
C GLY A 111 13.68 3.52 -10.18
N ASN A 112 13.18 2.31 -10.28
CA ASN A 112 13.36 1.48 -11.42
C ASN A 112 12.42 1.98 -12.55
N CYS A 113 12.90 2.06 -13.77
CA CYS A 113 12.16 2.43 -14.98
C CYS A 113 11.58 3.86 -15.07
N GLY A 114 11.98 4.80 -14.23
CA GLY A 114 11.59 6.21 -14.34
C GLY A 114 10.08 6.49 -14.21
N ASN A 115 9.71 7.71 -14.47
CA ASN A 115 8.33 8.18 -14.46
C ASN A 115 7.54 7.75 -15.69
N ASP A 116 6.23 7.61 -15.54
CA ASP A 116 5.30 7.47 -16.65
C ASP A 116 4.00 8.24 -16.39
N ASN A 117 3.33 8.63 -17.46
CA ASN A 117 2.04 9.31 -17.42
C ASN A 117 0.88 8.40 -17.84
N THR A 118 1.08 7.08 -17.81
CA THR A 118 0.08 6.09 -18.21
C THR A 118 -0.57 5.35 -17.03
N GLY A 119 -0.24 5.75 -15.79
CA GLY A 119 -0.72 5.11 -14.57
C GLY A 119 0.05 3.83 -14.19
N GLY A 120 1.12 3.48 -14.91
CA GLY A 120 1.90 2.27 -14.63
C GLY A 120 2.64 2.34 -13.31
N ARG A 121 3.06 3.53 -12.89
CA ARG A 121 3.77 3.76 -11.63
C ARG A 121 2.84 4.25 -10.51
N SER A 122 1.86 5.09 -10.83
CA SER A 122 0.91 5.62 -9.85
C SER A 122 -0.11 4.60 -9.36
N ASP A 123 -0.41 3.55 -10.14
CA ASP A 123 -1.40 2.54 -9.79
C ASP A 123 -0.72 1.26 -9.29
N ARG A 124 0.02 1.41 -8.20
CA ARG A 124 0.68 0.33 -7.48
C ARG A 124 0.33 0.45 -6.00
N PHE A 125 -0.36 -0.55 -5.47
CA PHE A 125 -0.92 -0.51 -4.13
C PHE A 125 -0.62 -1.79 -3.36
N THR A 126 -0.29 -1.64 -2.07
CA THR A 126 -0.38 -2.67 -1.07
C THR A 126 -1.16 -2.14 0.12
N ALA A 127 -1.60 -3.01 1.01
CA ALA A 127 -2.35 -2.62 2.19
C ALA A 127 -2.09 -3.58 3.35
N GLY A 128 -2.18 -3.08 4.56
CA GLY A 128 -2.02 -3.84 5.79
C GLY A 128 -2.87 -3.28 6.92
N VAL A 129 -2.92 -3.98 8.03
CA VAL A 129 -3.53 -3.51 9.28
C VAL A 129 -2.43 -3.37 10.32
N ALA A 130 -2.37 -2.22 10.99
CA ALA A 130 -1.39 -1.93 12.03
C ALA A 130 -2.07 -1.46 13.31
N PHE A 131 -1.49 -1.81 14.44
CA PHE A 131 -1.88 -1.29 15.75
C PHE A 131 -0.92 -0.17 16.15
N LEU A 132 -1.12 1.02 15.55
CA LEU A 132 -0.24 2.18 15.69
C LEU A 132 -0.18 2.76 17.11
N ASP A 133 -1.14 2.45 17.95
CA ASP A 133 -1.20 2.79 19.37
C ASP A 133 -1.17 1.53 20.26
N GLY A 134 -0.82 0.39 19.70
CA GLY A 134 -0.83 -0.92 20.35
C GLY A 134 -2.21 -1.49 20.67
N LYS A 135 -3.30 -0.84 20.22
CA LYS A 135 -4.69 -1.24 20.61
C LYS A 135 -5.70 -1.13 19.47
N THR A 136 -5.64 -0.05 18.70
CA THR A 136 -6.65 0.27 17.69
C THR A 136 -6.19 -0.18 16.32
N PRO A 137 -6.93 -1.06 15.64
CA PRO A 137 -6.58 -1.48 14.29
C PRO A 137 -6.73 -0.30 13.31
N SER A 138 -5.67 -0.05 12.56
CA SER A 138 -5.56 1.06 11.62
C SER A 138 -5.39 0.53 10.20
N PRO A 139 -6.26 0.88 9.25
CA PRO A 139 -6.02 0.64 7.84
C PRO A 139 -4.77 1.37 7.37
N ILE A 140 -3.81 0.64 6.81
CA ILE A 140 -2.59 1.15 6.20
C ILE A 140 -2.69 0.97 4.69
N MET A 141 -2.64 2.07 3.97
CA MET A 141 -2.70 2.08 2.51
C MET A 141 -1.39 2.57 1.95
N VAL A 142 -0.75 1.73 1.12
CA VAL A 142 0.52 2.05 0.46
C VAL A 142 0.27 2.30 -1.01
N ARG A 143 0.84 3.37 -1.55
CA ARG A 143 0.81 3.68 -2.98
C ARG A 143 2.21 3.97 -3.50
N GLY A 144 2.55 3.36 -4.64
CA GLY A 144 3.86 3.44 -5.26
C GLY A 144 4.89 2.55 -4.57
N TRP A 145 5.86 2.06 -5.34
CA TRP A 145 6.95 1.25 -4.80
C TRP A 145 8.22 1.27 -5.65
N TYR A 146 8.15 1.67 -6.95
CA TYR A 146 9.31 1.71 -7.84
C TYR A 146 10.18 2.95 -7.66
N GLY A 147 9.61 4.05 -7.18
CA GLY A 147 10.27 5.31 -6.89
C GLY A 147 9.63 5.95 -5.67
N ARG A 148 8.74 6.94 -5.89
CA ARG A 148 7.94 7.50 -4.80
C ARG A 148 7.09 6.41 -4.17
N THR A 149 7.20 6.28 -2.85
CA THR A 149 6.36 5.40 -2.02
C THR A 149 5.68 6.26 -0.96
N VAL A 150 4.38 6.11 -0.85
CA VAL A 150 3.57 6.81 0.15
C VAL A 150 2.85 5.78 1.00
N VAL A 151 2.95 5.95 2.32
CA VAL A 151 2.20 5.16 3.31
C VAL A 151 1.21 6.10 3.99
N ALA A 152 -0.08 5.81 3.90
CA ALA A 152 -1.14 6.57 4.56
C ALA A 152 -1.83 5.70 5.62
N ALA A 153 -1.87 6.19 6.85
CA ALA A 153 -2.55 5.55 7.95
C ALA A 153 -3.91 6.18 8.21
N TRP A 154 -4.87 5.33 8.55
CA TRP A 154 -6.24 5.70 8.83
C TRP A 154 -6.73 5.04 10.10
N THR A 155 -7.77 5.59 10.70
CA THR A 155 -8.57 4.93 11.73
C THR A 155 -10.02 4.87 11.29
N PHE A 156 -10.74 3.83 11.72
CA PHE A 156 -12.18 3.74 11.55
C PHE A 156 -12.83 3.61 12.92
N THR A 157 -13.48 4.67 13.37
CA THR A 157 -14.07 4.73 14.72
C THR A 157 -15.40 5.45 14.67
N ASN A 158 -16.39 4.94 15.40
CA ASN A 158 -17.75 5.50 15.43
C ASN A 158 -18.37 5.64 14.03
N GLY A 159 -18.12 4.68 13.15
CA GLY A 159 -18.63 4.65 11.78
C GLY A 159 -17.98 5.66 10.82
N ALA A 160 -16.83 6.22 11.16
CA ALA A 160 -16.15 7.22 10.33
C ALA A 160 -14.66 6.92 10.12
N LEU A 161 -14.22 7.02 8.87
CA LEU A 161 -12.81 7.04 8.49
C LEU A 161 -12.17 8.38 8.85
N LYS A 162 -10.99 8.33 9.46
CA LYS A 162 -10.16 9.49 9.74
C LYS A 162 -8.74 9.23 9.28
N HIS A 163 -8.19 10.15 8.50
CA HIS A 163 -6.79 10.13 8.15
C HIS A 163 -5.95 10.48 9.39
N THR A 164 -4.90 9.68 9.66
CA THR A 164 -4.04 9.84 10.84
C THR A 164 -2.75 10.55 10.46
N TRP A 165 -1.99 9.98 9.53
CA TRP A 165 -0.75 10.56 9.02
C TRP A 165 -0.42 10.02 7.62
N THR A 166 0.51 10.69 6.96
CA THR A 166 1.07 10.25 5.67
C THR A 166 2.59 10.36 5.71
N PHE A 167 3.29 9.26 5.43
CA PHE A 167 4.69 9.24 5.04
C PHE A 167 4.79 9.34 3.52
N ASP A 168 5.69 10.18 3.00
CA ASP A 168 5.93 10.35 1.57
C ASP A 168 7.43 10.41 1.29
N SER A 169 7.97 9.44 0.59
CA SER A 169 9.40 9.39 0.24
C SER A 169 9.86 10.50 -0.71
N ALA A 170 8.92 11.24 -1.31
CA ALA A 170 9.24 12.43 -2.10
C ALA A 170 9.28 13.72 -1.28
N ALA A 171 8.91 13.68 -0.01
CA ALA A 171 9.00 14.84 0.86
C ALA A 171 10.46 15.13 1.25
N PRO A 172 10.84 16.41 1.46
CA PRO A 172 12.20 16.78 1.85
C PRO A 172 12.69 16.03 3.11
N GLY A 173 13.87 15.43 3.02
CA GLY A 173 14.48 14.64 4.10
C GLY A 173 14.19 13.15 4.04
N TRP A 174 13.30 12.69 3.14
CA TRP A 174 12.96 11.28 2.98
C TRP A 174 13.43 10.67 1.65
N GLU A 175 14.30 11.37 0.91
CA GLU A 175 14.77 10.97 -0.42
C GLU A 175 15.45 9.59 -0.43
N ALA A 176 16.10 9.22 0.69
CA ALA A 176 16.74 7.90 0.84
C ALA A 176 15.76 6.73 0.81
N TYR A 177 14.47 6.99 1.04
CA TYR A 177 13.39 6.00 1.02
C TYR A 177 12.79 5.79 -0.39
N SER A 178 13.14 6.65 -1.36
CA SER A 178 12.68 6.51 -2.73
C SER A 178 13.27 5.27 -3.41
N GLY A 179 12.42 4.49 -4.07
CA GLY A 179 12.82 3.25 -4.73
C GLY A 179 13.06 2.07 -3.82
N MET A 180 12.62 2.15 -2.56
CA MET A 180 12.76 1.08 -1.56
C MET A 180 11.51 0.22 -1.41
N GLY A 181 10.40 0.59 -2.08
CA GLY A 181 9.12 -0.11 -1.94
C GLY A 181 9.12 -1.51 -2.53
N ASN A 182 8.10 -2.29 -2.17
CA ASN A 182 7.97 -3.70 -2.54
C ASN A 182 6.51 -4.01 -2.91
N HIS A 183 6.27 -5.11 -3.63
CA HIS A 183 4.94 -5.61 -3.93
C HIS A 183 4.20 -6.16 -2.70
N SER A 184 4.87 -6.23 -1.57
CA SER A 184 4.34 -6.70 -0.29
C SER A 184 4.57 -5.67 0.81
N VAL A 185 3.75 -5.73 1.84
CA VAL A 185 3.91 -5.00 3.10
C VAL A 185 3.87 -5.99 4.26
N THR A 186 4.67 -5.77 5.28
CA THR A 186 4.56 -6.48 6.55
C THR A 186 4.48 -5.48 7.69
N VAL A 187 3.73 -5.85 8.71
CA VAL A 187 3.43 -5.01 9.87
C VAL A 187 3.73 -5.81 11.13
N ALA A 188 4.47 -5.23 12.04
CA ALA A 188 4.75 -5.80 13.36
C ALA A 188 5.38 -4.75 14.26
N ASP A 189 5.32 -4.97 15.57
CA ASP A 189 6.13 -4.28 16.57
C ASP A 189 7.58 -4.78 16.43
N PHE A 190 8.37 -4.09 15.60
CA PHE A 190 9.74 -4.49 15.30
C PHE A 190 10.73 -4.02 16.37
N ASP A 191 10.52 -2.88 16.97
CA ASP A 191 11.45 -2.27 17.94
C ASP A 191 11.07 -2.56 19.39
N GLY A 192 9.88 -3.11 19.63
CA GLY A 192 9.45 -3.59 20.94
C GLY A 192 8.81 -2.50 21.81
N ASP A 193 8.32 -1.39 21.22
CA ASP A 193 7.69 -0.29 21.93
C ASP A 193 6.19 -0.52 22.21
N GLY A 194 5.60 -1.56 21.60
CA GLY A 194 4.21 -1.98 21.75
C GLY A 194 3.29 -1.41 20.67
N CYS A 195 3.81 -0.69 19.68
CA CYS A 195 3.12 -0.21 18.51
C CYS A 195 3.67 -0.92 17.26
N ASP A 196 2.89 -0.96 16.19
CA ASP A 196 3.34 -1.62 14.97
C ASP A 196 4.00 -0.65 13.99
N GLU A 197 5.17 -1.05 13.44
CA GLU A 197 5.83 -0.42 12.30
C GLU A 197 5.37 -1.04 10.99
N ILE A 198 5.54 -0.30 9.91
CA ILE A 198 5.16 -0.68 8.56
C ILE A 198 6.39 -0.86 7.69
N CYS A 199 6.78 -2.11 7.43
CA CYS A 199 7.88 -2.43 6.53
C CYS A 199 7.38 -2.63 5.10
N VAL A 200 7.88 -1.82 4.17
CA VAL A 200 7.55 -1.87 2.75
C VAL A 200 8.85 -2.09 1.95
N GLY A 201 9.24 -3.35 1.83
CA GLY A 201 10.48 -3.71 1.12
C GLY A 201 11.75 -3.38 1.89
N ALA A 202 12.56 -2.51 1.34
CA ALA A 202 13.84 -2.10 1.89
C ALA A 202 13.74 -0.86 2.80
N MET A 203 12.54 -0.53 3.26
CA MET A 203 12.30 0.59 4.17
C MET A 203 11.26 0.23 5.23
N THR A 204 11.35 0.88 6.39
CA THR A 204 10.36 0.79 7.47
C THR A 204 9.94 2.18 7.91
N VAL A 205 8.63 2.36 8.07
CA VAL A 205 7.99 3.57 8.60
C VAL A 205 7.49 3.25 9.99
N ASP A 206 7.80 4.12 10.92
CA ASP A 206 7.44 4.03 12.32
C ASP A 206 5.93 4.28 12.53
N HIS A 207 5.39 3.83 13.67
CA HIS A 207 3.98 3.99 14.04
C HIS A 207 3.50 5.46 14.02
N ASP A 208 4.41 6.43 14.20
CA ASP A 208 4.12 7.87 14.17
C ASP A 208 4.18 8.51 12.76
N GLY A 209 4.45 7.71 11.73
CA GLY A 209 4.51 8.16 10.34
C GLY A 209 5.86 8.73 9.92
N LYS A 210 6.91 8.56 10.71
CA LYS A 210 8.28 8.91 10.33
C LYS A 210 9.02 7.71 9.76
N GLY A 211 10.01 7.97 8.90
CA GLY A 211 10.90 6.90 8.45
C GLY A 211 11.76 6.39 9.59
N LEU A 212 11.69 5.09 9.89
CA LEU A 212 12.51 4.48 10.93
C LEU A 212 13.92 4.19 10.39
N PHE A 213 13.99 3.46 9.27
CA PHE A 213 15.25 3.20 8.55
C PHE A 213 14.99 2.84 7.08
N THR A 214 16.05 2.86 6.30
CA THR A 214 16.14 2.24 4.97
C THR A 214 17.42 1.43 4.86
N THR A 215 17.33 0.23 4.28
CA THR A 215 18.49 -0.66 4.07
C THR A 215 19.28 -0.31 2.81
N GLY A 216 18.72 0.49 1.90
CA GLY A 216 19.31 0.79 0.61
C GLY A 216 19.22 -0.36 -0.42
N LEU A 217 18.56 -1.48 -0.09
CA LEU A 217 18.49 -2.69 -0.93
C LEU A 217 17.56 -2.56 -2.14
N ARG A 218 16.88 -1.44 -2.29
CA ARG A 218 16.04 -1.10 -3.44
C ARG A 218 14.75 -1.94 -3.52
N HIS A 219 14.03 -1.74 -4.63
CA HIS A 219 12.77 -2.40 -4.91
C HIS A 219 12.87 -3.92 -4.88
N GLY A 220 11.77 -4.60 -4.51
CA GLY A 220 11.69 -6.05 -4.50
C GLY A 220 10.26 -6.56 -4.64
N ASP A 221 10.12 -7.89 -4.76
CA ASP A 221 8.85 -8.56 -5.05
C ASP A 221 8.15 -9.13 -3.82
N ALA A 222 8.91 -9.61 -2.85
CA ALA A 222 8.36 -10.28 -1.68
C ALA A 222 9.17 -9.98 -0.43
N LEU A 223 8.48 -9.94 0.71
CA LEU A 223 9.12 -9.86 2.02
C LEU A 223 8.32 -10.64 3.06
N HIS A 224 9.03 -11.13 4.06
CA HIS A 224 8.46 -11.84 5.19
C HIS A 224 9.16 -11.41 6.48
N ALA A 225 8.38 -11.14 7.52
CA ALA A 225 8.91 -10.88 8.85
C ALA A 225 8.66 -12.06 9.78
N GLY A 226 9.61 -12.32 10.67
CA GLY A 226 9.50 -13.38 11.66
C GLY A 226 10.78 -13.55 12.50
N ARG A 227 10.72 -14.43 13.48
CA ARG A 227 11.88 -14.82 14.27
C ARG A 227 12.62 -15.98 13.58
N PHE A 228 13.32 -15.68 12.50
CA PHE A 228 14.00 -16.69 11.67
C PHE A 228 15.28 -17.20 12.31
N ILE A 229 15.95 -16.39 13.14
CA ILE A 229 17.19 -16.73 13.83
C ILE A 229 16.90 -16.87 15.33
N PRO A 230 16.75 -18.08 15.87
CA PRO A 230 16.34 -18.30 17.28
C PRO A 230 17.29 -17.67 18.32
N SER A 231 18.58 -17.49 17.97
CA SER A 231 19.59 -16.90 18.86
C SER A 231 19.60 -15.36 18.85
N ARG A 232 18.88 -14.69 17.92
CA ARG A 232 18.73 -13.22 17.90
C ARG A 232 17.43 -12.81 18.58
N GLN A 233 17.47 -11.72 19.30
CA GLN A 233 16.27 -11.05 19.79
C GLN A 233 15.59 -10.29 18.67
N GLY A 234 14.30 -10.02 18.81
CA GLY A 234 13.50 -9.29 17.85
C GLY A 234 13.13 -10.11 16.61
N MET A 235 12.55 -9.45 15.64
CA MET A 235 12.18 -10.03 14.36
C MET A 235 13.19 -9.69 13.28
N GLN A 236 13.32 -10.58 12.31
CA GLN A 236 14.10 -10.35 11.10
C GLN A 236 13.15 -10.22 9.93
N VAL A 237 13.54 -9.45 8.94
CA VAL A 237 12.83 -9.35 7.66
C VAL A 237 13.68 -10.02 6.58
N PHE A 238 13.10 -10.95 5.86
CA PHE A 238 13.69 -11.57 4.67
C PHE A 238 13.02 -10.96 3.44
N GLY A 239 13.82 -10.40 2.52
CA GLY A 239 13.35 -9.76 1.30
C GLY A 239 13.96 -10.36 0.04
N VAL A 240 13.17 -10.39 -1.03
CA VAL A 240 13.63 -10.67 -2.40
C VAL A 240 13.66 -9.36 -3.14
N HIS A 241 14.81 -9.00 -3.72
CA HIS A 241 15.04 -7.73 -4.39
C HIS A 241 15.24 -7.93 -5.88
N GLU A 242 14.73 -7.00 -6.68
CA GLU A 242 14.96 -6.99 -8.12
C GLU A 242 16.33 -6.35 -8.44
N ASN A 243 17.21 -7.15 -9.04
CA ASN A 243 18.40 -6.63 -9.66
C ASN A 243 18.09 -6.26 -11.11
N GLU A 244 17.64 -5.03 -11.34
CA GLU A 244 17.34 -4.54 -12.67
C GLU A 244 18.62 -4.11 -13.39
N GLY A 245 19.20 -5.05 -14.11
CA GLY A 245 20.55 -5.09 -14.63
C GLY A 245 21.03 -3.97 -15.56
N ASP A 246 20.16 -3.03 -15.96
CA ASP A 246 20.52 -1.96 -16.92
C ASP A 246 20.72 -0.59 -16.26
N ASN A 247 20.49 -0.48 -14.94
CA ASN A 247 20.71 0.77 -14.22
C ASN A 247 21.97 0.68 -13.37
N GLU A 248 22.95 1.54 -13.61
CA GLU A 248 24.23 1.53 -12.85
C GLU A 248 24.04 1.70 -11.34
N ILE A 249 22.92 2.30 -10.91
CA ILE A 249 22.55 2.48 -9.50
C ILE A 249 22.09 1.16 -8.87
N VAL A 250 21.60 0.19 -9.65
CA VAL A 250 20.96 -1.05 -9.16
C VAL A 250 21.86 -2.29 -9.34
N LYS A 251 22.95 -2.17 -10.05
CA LYS A 251 23.86 -3.30 -10.41
C LYS A 251 24.47 -4.07 -9.23
N CYS A 252 24.38 -3.56 -8.02
CA CYS A 252 25.03 -4.14 -6.84
C CYS A 252 24.01 -4.55 -5.75
N THR A 253 22.72 -4.59 -6.07
CA THR A 253 21.71 -5.03 -5.10
C THR A 253 21.69 -6.55 -5.04
N PRO A 254 21.80 -7.17 -3.85
CA PRO A 254 21.66 -8.61 -3.71
C PRO A 254 20.26 -9.07 -4.14
N ALA A 255 20.15 -10.29 -4.67
CA ALA A 255 18.85 -10.86 -5.04
C ALA A 255 17.98 -11.15 -3.82
N VAL A 256 18.60 -11.50 -2.71
CA VAL A 256 17.94 -11.79 -1.43
C VAL A 256 18.74 -11.22 -0.28
N ALA A 257 18.05 -10.77 0.75
CA ALA A 257 18.69 -10.30 1.98
C ALA A 257 17.81 -10.59 3.19
N MET A 258 18.48 -10.72 4.34
CA MET A 258 17.84 -10.72 5.65
C MET A 258 18.41 -9.58 6.47
N PHE A 259 17.54 -8.80 7.09
CA PHE A 259 17.94 -7.68 7.94
C PHE A 259 17.16 -7.68 9.26
N ASP A 260 17.72 -6.99 10.24
CA ASP A 260 17.09 -6.78 11.54
C ASP A 260 15.87 -5.85 11.38
N GLY A 261 14.71 -6.26 11.90
CA GLY A 261 13.46 -5.53 11.71
C GLY A 261 13.39 -4.19 12.43
N ALA A 262 14.13 -4.04 13.53
CA ALA A 262 14.16 -2.80 14.32
C ALA A 262 15.15 -1.77 13.78
N THR A 263 16.27 -2.23 13.19
CA THR A 263 17.41 -1.34 12.88
C THR A 263 17.75 -1.27 11.38
N GLY A 264 17.28 -2.23 10.59
CA GLY A 264 17.67 -2.35 9.18
C GLY A 264 19.09 -2.91 8.96
N GLU A 265 19.79 -3.34 10.01
CA GLU A 265 21.11 -3.97 9.90
C GLU A 265 21.05 -5.21 9.01
N ILE A 266 21.85 -5.25 7.95
CA ILE A 266 21.93 -6.42 7.06
C ILE A 266 22.61 -7.57 7.83
N ILE A 267 21.88 -8.65 8.05
CA ILE A 267 22.37 -9.84 8.74
C ILE A 267 23.01 -10.82 7.76
N TRP A 268 22.39 -10.95 6.59
CA TRP A 268 22.81 -11.86 5.54
C TRP A 268 22.28 -11.40 4.18
N GLN A 269 23.04 -11.63 3.13
CA GLN A 269 22.62 -11.37 1.75
C GLN A 269 23.31 -12.29 0.77
N ASP A 270 22.69 -12.54 -0.39
CA ASP A 270 23.23 -13.37 -1.47
C ASP A 270 22.70 -12.94 -2.84
N GLY A 271 23.38 -13.42 -3.91
CA GLY A 271 22.96 -13.17 -5.29
C GLY A 271 23.41 -11.82 -5.84
N LEU A 272 24.69 -11.47 -5.65
CA LEU A 272 25.34 -10.34 -6.30
C LEU A 272 25.55 -10.59 -7.80
#